data_32cf740cda2adb57566aa3276e967895
#
_entry.id   32cf740cda2adb57566aa3276e967895
#
_cell.length_a   1.000
_cell.length_b   1.000
_cell.length_c   1.000
_cell.angle_alpha   90.00
_cell.angle_beta   90.00
_cell.angle_gamma   90.00
#
_symmetry.space_group_name_H-M   'P 1'
#
loop_
_entity.id
_entity.type
_entity.pdbx_description
1 polymer ?
#
loop_
_entity_poly.entity_id
_entity_poly.type
_entity_poly.pdbx_seq_one_letter_code
_entity_poly.pdbx_strand_id
1 'polypeptide(L)'
;ILNLIFVILFRMDVAGVALATILSETLSAVLILGCLCKTKGACHLNIRKLYIHPTQLKRMLRIGLPAGIQAALFSFSNVLIQSSINSFGSVVMAGSSAAASIENFVYISMNAVHQAMVSFVSQNNGAGKAERINKILFSCLFLVTIVGIVMGGGVNLLSVPLLSI
;
A
#
# COMPACT_ATOMS: atom_id res chain seq x y z
N ILE A 1 -10.88 -14.87 -0.19
CA ILE A 1 -11.57 -16.15 -0.38
C ILE A 1 -10.72 -17.28 0.19
N LEU A 2 -9.44 -17.45 -0.18
CA LEU A 2 -8.55 -18.49 0.35
C LEU A 2 -8.46 -18.46 1.88
N ASN A 3 -8.35 -17.27 2.50
CA ASN A 3 -8.34 -17.12 3.95
C ASN A 3 -9.59 -17.71 4.61
N LEU A 4 -10.77 -17.44 4.03
CA LEU A 4 -12.04 -17.98 4.56
C LEU A 4 -12.09 -19.50 4.46
N ILE A 5 -11.60 -20.06 3.36
CA ILE A 5 -11.56 -21.52 3.16
C ILE A 5 -10.65 -22.17 4.21
N PHE A 6 -9.44 -21.66 4.40
CA PHE A 6 -8.48 -22.25 5.34
C PHE A 6 -8.91 -22.07 6.80
N VAL A 7 -9.50 -20.93 7.14
CA VAL A 7 -9.94 -20.67 8.53
C VAL A 7 -11.24 -21.44 8.85
N ILE A 8 -12.24 -21.38 7.98
CA ILE A 8 -13.56 -21.95 8.26
C ILE A 8 -13.59 -23.45 7.97
N LEU A 9 -13.13 -23.87 6.78
CA LEU A 9 -13.24 -25.26 6.34
C LEU A 9 -12.18 -26.17 6.96
N PHE A 10 -10.93 -25.70 7.01
CA PHE A 10 -9.81 -26.47 7.59
C PHE A 10 -9.55 -26.17 9.07
N ARG A 11 -10.26 -25.21 9.68
CA ARG A 11 -10.09 -24.80 11.07
C ARG A 11 -8.64 -24.52 11.46
N MET A 12 -7.87 -24.00 10.51
CA MET A 12 -6.46 -23.65 10.70
C MET A 12 -6.37 -22.18 11.10
N ASP A 13 -6.53 -21.83 12.35
CA ASP A 13 -6.51 -20.48 12.89
C ASP A 13 -5.48 -19.54 12.20
N VAL A 14 -4.48 -19.07 12.92
CA VAL A 14 -3.43 -18.16 12.41
C VAL A 14 -2.59 -18.80 11.30
N ALA A 15 -2.31 -20.11 11.40
CA ALA A 15 -1.53 -20.84 10.39
C ALA A 15 -2.26 -20.89 9.04
N GLY A 16 -3.59 -21.01 9.05
CA GLY A 16 -4.40 -21.01 7.83
C GLY A 16 -4.36 -19.67 7.08
N VAL A 17 -4.40 -18.56 7.82
CA VAL A 17 -4.27 -17.21 7.23
C VAL A 17 -2.88 -17.02 6.62
N ALA A 18 -1.82 -17.44 7.31
CA ALA A 18 -0.45 -17.33 6.80
C ALA A 18 -0.25 -18.13 5.52
N LEU A 19 -0.71 -19.40 5.49
CA LEU A 19 -0.63 -20.26 4.31
C LEU A 19 -1.43 -19.70 3.13
N ALA A 20 -2.65 -19.21 3.38
CA ALA A 20 -3.47 -18.61 2.33
C ALA A 20 -2.81 -17.39 1.72
N THR A 21 -2.18 -16.54 2.53
CA THR A 21 -1.44 -15.37 2.06
C THR A 21 -0.25 -15.77 1.19
N ILE A 22 0.60 -16.69 1.67
CA ILE A 22 1.76 -17.16 0.92
C ILE A 22 1.34 -17.79 -0.42
N LEU A 23 0.32 -18.64 -0.43
CA LEU A 23 -0.18 -19.27 -1.66
C LEU A 23 -0.74 -18.22 -2.64
N SER A 24 -1.48 -17.24 -2.14
CA SER A 24 -2.06 -16.16 -2.95
C SER A 24 -0.97 -15.29 -3.58
N GLU A 25 0.03 -14.90 -2.81
CA GLU A 25 1.16 -14.10 -3.30
C GLU A 25 2.04 -14.90 -4.29
N THR A 26 2.30 -16.17 -4.00
CA THR A 26 3.06 -17.03 -4.90
C THR A 26 2.33 -17.24 -6.23
N LEU A 27 1.02 -17.49 -6.19
CA LEU A 27 0.20 -17.63 -7.39
C LEU A 27 0.20 -16.33 -8.20
N SER A 28 0.03 -15.19 -7.55
CA SER A 28 0.09 -13.87 -8.18
C SER A 28 1.45 -13.63 -8.86
N ALA A 29 2.54 -13.92 -8.17
CA ALA A 29 3.88 -13.78 -8.72
C ALA A 29 4.10 -14.67 -9.95
N VAL A 30 3.67 -15.94 -9.91
CA VAL A 30 3.76 -16.87 -11.05
C VAL A 30 2.95 -16.38 -12.24
N LEU A 31 1.71 -15.89 -12.01
CA LEU A 31 0.86 -15.36 -13.06
C LEU A 31 1.46 -14.10 -13.70
N ILE A 32 1.99 -13.18 -12.90
CA ILE A 32 2.65 -11.97 -13.40
C ILE A 32 3.89 -12.32 -14.23
N LEU A 33 4.74 -13.22 -13.72
CA LEU A 33 5.93 -13.67 -14.45
C LEU A 33 5.55 -14.36 -15.77
N GLY A 34 4.54 -15.22 -15.74
CA GLY A 34 4.02 -15.87 -16.94
C GLY A 34 3.48 -14.87 -17.97
N CYS A 35 2.77 -13.85 -17.50
CA CYS A 35 2.27 -12.76 -18.34
C CYS A 35 3.41 -11.97 -18.98
N LEU A 36 4.42 -11.57 -18.19
CA LEU A 36 5.58 -10.81 -18.67
C LEU A 36 6.43 -11.61 -19.68
N CYS A 37 6.59 -12.92 -19.46
CA CYS A 37 7.31 -13.79 -20.40
C CYS A 37 6.53 -13.99 -21.72
N LYS A 38 5.18 -13.92 -21.68
CA LYS A 38 4.33 -14.15 -22.86
C LYS A 38 4.04 -12.86 -23.63
N THR A 39 4.16 -11.70 -22.99
CA THR A 39 3.90 -10.39 -23.61
C THR A 39 4.96 -10.07 -24.66
N LYS A 40 4.52 -9.76 -25.88
CA LYS A 40 5.41 -9.30 -26.97
C LYS A 40 5.52 -7.78 -26.88
N GLY A 41 6.71 -7.24 -26.69
CA GLY A 41 6.95 -5.78 -26.66
C GLY A 41 8.03 -5.34 -25.68
N ALA A 42 8.04 -4.06 -25.34
CA ALA A 42 9.03 -3.44 -24.45
C ALA A 42 9.04 -4.02 -23.03
N CYS A 43 7.96 -4.65 -22.61
CA CYS A 43 7.82 -5.30 -21.30
C CYS A 43 8.10 -6.81 -21.32
N HIS A 44 8.66 -7.36 -22.41
CA HIS A 44 8.99 -8.77 -22.50
C HIS A 44 10.13 -9.13 -21.55
N LEU A 45 9.87 -10.00 -20.59
CA LEU A 45 10.86 -10.48 -19.64
C LEU A 45 11.58 -11.73 -20.22
N ASN A 46 12.87 -11.59 -20.49
CA ASN A 46 13.70 -12.74 -20.87
C ASN A 46 14.55 -13.17 -19.66
N ILE A 47 14.11 -14.22 -18.97
CA ILE A 47 14.73 -14.71 -17.73
C ILE A 47 16.21 -15.09 -17.96
N ARG A 48 16.58 -15.55 -19.16
CA ARG A 48 17.95 -15.95 -19.49
C ARG A 48 18.90 -14.76 -19.77
N LYS A 49 18.34 -13.55 -19.97
CA LYS A 49 19.12 -12.34 -20.27
C LYS A 49 18.98 -11.29 -19.15
N LEU A 50 18.68 -11.74 -17.95
CA LEU A 50 18.65 -10.88 -16.78
C LEU A 50 20.07 -10.41 -16.47
N TYR A 51 20.29 -9.11 -16.62
CA TYR A 51 21.56 -8.46 -16.29
C TYR A 51 21.33 -7.25 -15.41
N ILE A 52 22.14 -7.12 -14.37
CA ILE A 52 22.06 -5.98 -13.45
C ILE A 52 22.88 -4.83 -14.06
N HIS A 53 22.20 -3.80 -14.53
CA HIS A 53 22.83 -2.59 -15.01
C HIS A 53 23.25 -1.69 -13.85
N PRO A 54 24.54 -1.45 -13.61
CA PRO A 54 25.02 -0.71 -12.43
C PRO A 54 24.47 0.73 -12.38
N THR A 55 24.29 1.37 -13.54
CA THR A 55 23.72 2.71 -13.63
C THR A 55 22.27 2.77 -13.14
N GLN A 56 21.46 1.79 -13.52
CA GLN A 56 20.06 1.71 -13.09
C GLN A 56 19.97 1.31 -11.61
N LEU A 57 20.80 0.37 -11.17
CA LEU A 57 20.90 -0.02 -9.78
C LEU A 57 21.25 1.17 -8.89
N LYS A 58 22.23 1.98 -9.29
CA LYS A 58 22.62 3.20 -8.56
C LYS A 58 21.46 4.20 -8.45
N ARG A 59 20.67 4.36 -9.52
CA ARG A 59 19.47 5.21 -9.49
C ARG A 59 18.40 4.66 -8.52
N MET A 60 18.15 3.36 -8.57
CA MET A 60 17.19 2.70 -7.66
C MET A 60 17.63 2.83 -6.21
N LEU A 61 18.90 2.59 -5.90
CA LEU A 61 19.44 2.74 -4.55
C LEU A 61 19.39 4.19 -4.07
N ARG A 62 19.68 5.15 -4.93
CA ARG A 62 19.65 6.58 -4.56
C ARG A 62 18.26 7.06 -4.16
N ILE A 63 17.20 6.46 -4.70
CA ILE A 63 15.80 6.80 -4.37
C ILE A 63 15.28 5.86 -3.30
N GLY A 64 15.52 4.57 -3.44
CA GLY A 64 14.96 3.54 -2.57
C GLY A 64 15.59 3.53 -1.17
N LEU A 65 16.88 3.79 -1.04
CA LEU A 65 17.54 3.76 0.26
C LEU A 65 17.00 4.85 1.22
N PRO A 66 16.92 6.14 0.83
CA PRO A 66 16.30 7.15 1.69
C PRO A 66 14.83 6.86 1.99
N ALA A 67 14.05 6.40 1.01
CA ALA A 67 12.66 6.02 1.21
C ALA A 67 12.51 4.82 2.17
N GLY A 68 13.40 3.83 2.06
CA GLY A 68 13.45 2.69 2.98
C GLY A 68 13.80 3.09 4.41
N ILE A 69 14.79 3.96 4.60
CA ILE A 69 15.15 4.50 5.92
C ILE A 69 13.97 5.28 6.52
N GLN A 70 13.31 6.12 5.73
CA GLN A 70 12.13 6.86 6.17
C GLN A 70 11.01 5.91 6.61
N ALA A 71 10.71 4.88 5.83
CA ALA A 71 9.70 3.87 6.18
C ALA A 71 10.08 3.10 7.46
N ALA A 72 11.36 2.75 7.63
CA ALA A 72 11.85 2.08 8.83
C ALA A 72 11.70 2.96 10.08
N LEU A 73 12.04 4.25 10.00
CA LEU A 73 11.85 5.20 11.09
C LEU A 73 10.37 5.35 11.45
N PHE A 74 9.48 5.40 10.45
CA PHE A 74 8.04 5.48 10.68
C PHE A 74 7.52 4.22 11.39
N SER A 75 7.95 3.04 10.94
CA SER A 75 7.60 1.76 11.58
C SER A 75 8.10 1.68 13.01
N PHE A 76 9.34 2.11 13.28
CA PHE A 76 9.91 2.15 14.62
C PHE A 76 9.13 3.09 15.54
N SER A 77 8.76 4.27 15.06
CA SER A 77 7.93 5.23 15.81
C SER A 77 6.57 4.62 16.17
N ASN A 78 5.92 3.92 15.23
CA ASN A 78 4.65 3.25 15.49
C ASN A 78 4.78 2.15 16.55
N VAL A 79 5.86 1.39 16.56
CA VAL A 79 6.11 0.38 17.62
C VAL A 79 6.26 1.03 19.00
N LEU A 80 6.97 2.16 19.10
CA LEU A 80 7.10 2.89 20.35
C LEU A 80 5.76 3.43 20.84
N ILE A 81 4.96 4.03 19.94
CA ILE A 81 3.63 4.53 20.27
C ILE A 81 2.74 3.38 20.74
N GLN A 82 2.72 2.27 20.00
CA GLN A 82 1.93 1.09 20.38
C GLN A 82 2.35 0.51 21.74
N SER A 83 3.65 0.46 22.00
CA SER A 83 4.17 0.03 23.31
C SER A 83 3.68 0.94 24.45
N SER A 84 3.67 2.25 24.21
CA SER A 84 3.15 3.22 25.19
C SER A 84 1.64 3.06 25.40
N ILE A 85 0.86 2.87 24.32
CA ILE A 85 -0.59 2.63 24.40
C ILE A 85 -0.88 1.36 25.22
N ASN A 86 -0.11 0.32 25.02
CA ASN A 86 -0.29 -0.95 25.74
C ASN A 86 -0.10 -0.80 27.27
N SER A 87 0.68 0.20 27.73
CA SER A 87 0.86 0.45 29.15
C SER A 87 -0.35 1.07 29.84
N PHE A 88 -1.29 1.66 29.10
CA PHE A 88 -2.49 2.30 29.64
C PHE A 88 -3.68 1.34 29.90
N GLY A 89 -3.52 0.06 29.60
CA GLY A 89 -4.52 -0.97 29.87
C GLY A 89 -5.45 -1.27 28.69
N SER A 90 -6.30 -2.29 28.89
CA SER A 90 -7.10 -2.90 27.81
C SER A 90 -8.14 -1.98 27.17
N VAL A 91 -8.72 -1.08 27.95
CA VAL A 91 -9.76 -0.16 27.45
C VAL A 91 -9.15 0.84 26.47
N VAL A 92 -7.97 1.41 26.79
CA VAL A 92 -7.24 2.34 25.91
C VAL A 92 -6.73 1.61 24.66
N MET A 93 -6.27 0.37 24.81
CA MET A 93 -5.88 -0.47 23.68
C MET A 93 -7.05 -0.70 22.71
N ALA A 94 -8.21 -1.05 23.22
CA ALA A 94 -9.40 -1.28 22.39
C ALA A 94 -9.82 -0.02 21.63
N GLY A 95 -9.89 1.13 22.33
CA GLY A 95 -10.20 2.41 21.71
C GLY A 95 -9.17 2.83 20.65
N SER A 96 -7.88 2.67 20.95
CA SER A 96 -6.80 2.94 19.98
C SER A 96 -6.88 2.04 18.75
N SER A 97 -7.19 0.76 18.91
CA SER A 97 -7.33 -0.18 17.78
C SER A 97 -8.53 0.16 16.91
N ALA A 98 -9.65 0.59 17.49
CA ALA A 98 -10.80 1.05 16.75
C ALA A 98 -10.49 2.31 15.94
N ALA A 99 -9.83 3.30 16.58
CA ALA A 99 -9.39 4.52 15.91
C ALA A 99 -8.40 4.23 14.76
N ALA A 100 -7.43 3.36 14.99
CA ALA A 100 -6.46 2.94 13.96
C ALA A 100 -7.13 2.24 12.76
N SER A 101 -8.21 1.50 13.00
CA SER A 101 -8.98 0.88 11.91
C SER A 101 -9.65 1.92 11.01
N ILE A 102 -10.21 2.96 11.60
CA ILE A 102 -10.83 4.08 10.87
C ILE A 102 -9.76 4.87 10.11
N GLU A 103 -8.64 5.19 10.78
CA GLU A 103 -7.50 5.89 10.17
C GLU A 103 -6.96 5.13 8.96
N ASN A 104 -6.83 3.81 9.07
CA ASN A 104 -6.36 2.96 7.99
C ASN A 104 -7.28 3.03 6.74
N PHE A 105 -8.58 3.16 6.94
CA PHE A 105 -9.55 3.33 5.86
C PHE A 105 -9.31 4.63 5.07
N VAL A 106 -9.08 5.73 5.80
CA VAL A 106 -8.73 7.03 5.21
C VAL A 106 -7.38 6.95 4.49
N TYR A 107 -6.39 6.34 5.15
CA TYR A 107 -5.04 6.17 4.60
C TYR A 107 -5.03 5.38 3.27
N ILE A 108 -5.75 4.26 3.19
CA ILE A 108 -5.85 3.45 1.97
C ILE A 108 -6.47 4.27 0.83
N SER A 109 -7.51 5.06 1.12
CA SER A 109 -8.17 5.89 0.12
C SER A 109 -7.24 6.97 -0.44
N MET A 110 -6.47 7.64 0.42
CA MET A 110 -5.48 8.63 0.01
C MET A 110 -4.30 8.00 -0.74
N ASN A 111 -3.86 6.82 -0.30
CA ASN A 111 -2.77 6.08 -0.93
C ASN A 111 -3.13 5.64 -2.35
N ALA A 112 -4.39 5.31 -2.63
CA ALA A 112 -4.86 4.99 -3.97
C ALA A 112 -4.65 6.17 -4.94
N VAL A 113 -4.95 7.39 -4.52
CA VAL A 113 -4.71 8.60 -5.33
C VAL A 113 -3.21 8.82 -5.55
N HIS A 114 -2.39 8.62 -4.53
CA HIS A 114 -0.93 8.71 -4.63
C HIS A 114 -0.36 7.71 -5.64
N GLN A 115 -0.79 6.46 -5.60
CA GLN A 115 -0.34 5.44 -6.53
C GLN A 115 -0.77 5.75 -7.98
N ALA A 116 -1.98 6.25 -8.16
CA ALA A 116 -2.44 6.72 -9.47
C ALA A 116 -1.56 7.88 -9.98
N MET A 117 -1.26 8.86 -9.14
CA MET A 117 -0.38 9.98 -9.49
C MET A 117 1.00 9.50 -9.93
N VAL A 118 1.64 8.62 -9.16
CA VAL A 118 2.96 8.06 -9.48
C VAL A 118 2.93 7.34 -10.84
N SER A 119 1.88 6.56 -11.11
CA SER A 119 1.70 5.85 -12.37
C SER A 119 1.54 6.80 -13.56
N PHE A 120 0.65 7.79 -13.46
CA PHE A 120 0.41 8.73 -14.55
C PHE A 120 1.59 9.67 -14.80
N VAL A 121 2.25 10.14 -13.73
CA VAL A 121 3.45 11.00 -13.85
C VAL A 121 4.59 10.23 -14.52
N SER A 122 4.85 8.99 -14.11
CA SER A 122 5.93 8.19 -14.69
C SER A 122 5.69 7.88 -16.17
N GLN A 123 4.45 7.57 -16.57
CA GLN A 123 4.08 7.34 -17.96
C GLN A 123 4.24 8.60 -18.82
N ASN A 124 3.78 9.76 -18.35
CA ASN A 124 3.89 11.01 -19.12
C ASN A 124 5.33 11.54 -19.16
N ASN A 125 6.11 11.33 -18.10
CA ASN A 125 7.54 11.63 -18.08
C ASN A 125 8.30 10.74 -19.09
N GLY A 126 8.01 9.44 -19.12
CA GLY A 126 8.59 8.52 -20.10
C GLY A 126 8.22 8.85 -21.55
N ALA A 127 7.02 9.43 -21.77
CA ALA A 127 6.56 9.90 -23.07
C ALA A 127 7.06 11.32 -23.45
N GLY A 128 7.85 11.98 -22.60
CA GLY A 128 8.37 13.33 -22.83
C GLY A 128 7.32 14.45 -22.76
N LYS A 129 6.13 14.18 -22.19
CA LYS A 129 5.01 15.12 -22.14
C LYS A 129 4.95 15.89 -20.82
N ALA A 130 5.95 16.73 -20.56
CA ALA A 130 6.09 17.48 -19.31
C ALA A 130 4.90 18.38 -18.97
N GLU A 131 4.25 19.00 -19.97
CA GLU A 131 3.08 19.86 -19.77
C GLU A 131 1.89 19.12 -19.10
N ARG A 132 1.75 17.82 -19.37
CA ARG A 132 0.68 17.01 -18.78
C ARG A 132 0.93 16.70 -17.30
N ILE A 133 2.18 16.70 -16.87
CA ILE A 133 2.55 16.41 -15.48
C ILE A 133 1.92 17.43 -14.53
N ASN A 134 1.97 18.71 -14.88
CA ASN A 134 1.35 19.78 -14.08
C ASN A 134 -0.17 19.60 -13.97
N LYS A 135 -0.84 19.22 -15.08
CA LYS A 135 -2.28 18.97 -15.06
C LYS A 135 -2.64 17.75 -14.19
N ILE A 136 -1.83 16.70 -14.26
CA ILE A 136 -2.00 15.50 -13.41
C ILE A 136 -1.82 15.88 -11.94
N LEU A 137 -0.79 16.66 -11.61
CA LEU A 137 -0.54 17.12 -10.24
C LEU A 137 -1.75 17.88 -9.68
N PHE A 138 -2.25 18.89 -10.40
CA PHE A 138 -3.41 19.67 -9.96
C PHE A 138 -4.67 18.80 -9.82
N SER A 139 -4.91 17.87 -10.76
CA SER A 139 -6.05 16.96 -10.70
C SER A 139 -5.96 16.03 -9.49
N CYS A 140 -4.77 15.50 -9.20
CA CYS A 140 -4.56 14.62 -8.04
C CYS A 140 -4.66 15.39 -6.71
N LEU A 141 -4.13 16.64 -6.64
CA LEU A 141 -4.28 17.50 -5.47
C LEU A 141 -5.76 17.81 -5.20
N PHE A 142 -6.51 18.17 -6.23
CA PHE A 142 -7.95 18.43 -6.09
C PHE A 142 -8.69 17.19 -5.62
N LEU A 143 -8.38 16.03 -6.20
CA LEU A 143 -9.02 14.76 -5.87
C LEU A 143 -8.69 14.31 -4.44
N VAL A 144 -7.41 14.41 -4.01
CA VAL A 144 -7.02 14.06 -2.64
C VAL A 144 -7.63 15.00 -1.60
N THR A 145 -7.81 16.28 -1.95
CA THR A 145 -8.49 17.25 -1.09
C THR A 145 -9.95 16.89 -0.90
N ILE A 146 -10.66 16.53 -1.99
CA ILE A 146 -12.06 16.10 -1.90
C ILE A 146 -12.17 14.82 -1.07
N VAL A 147 -11.34 13.82 -1.35
CA VAL A 147 -11.32 12.57 -0.58
C VAL A 147 -11.05 12.85 0.89
N GLY A 148 -10.07 13.70 1.20
CA GLY A 148 -9.74 14.08 2.57
C GLY A 148 -10.91 14.76 3.31
N ILE A 149 -11.60 15.69 2.65
CA ILE A 149 -12.76 16.39 3.23
C ILE A 149 -13.93 15.41 3.42
N VAL A 150 -14.24 14.59 2.42
CA VAL A 150 -15.37 13.64 2.49
C VAL A 150 -15.12 12.57 3.55
N MET A 151 -13.92 11.98 3.55
CA MET A 151 -13.57 10.92 4.50
C MET A 151 -13.39 11.49 5.91
N GLY A 152 -12.64 12.58 6.07
CA GLY A 152 -12.43 13.21 7.38
C GLY A 152 -13.72 13.82 7.96
N GLY A 153 -14.53 14.47 7.13
CA GLY A 153 -15.85 14.96 7.51
C GLY A 153 -16.81 13.81 7.86
N GLY A 154 -16.83 12.76 7.06
CA GLY A 154 -17.63 11.55 7.32
C GLY A 154 -17.25 10.86 8.63
N VAL A 155 -15.96 10.68 8.88
CA VAL A 155 -15.46 10.09 10.14
C VAL A 155 -15.85 10.97 11.34
N ASN A 156 -15.74 12.31 11.22
CA ASN A 156 -16.10 13.21 12.32
C ASN A 156 -17.61 13.17 12.63
N LEU A 157 -18.47 13.17 11.61
CA LEU A 157 -19.91 13.09 11.77
C LEU A 157 -20.38 11.71 12.30
N LEU A 158 -19.69 10.65 11.92
CA LEU A 158 -20.03 9.29 12.28
C LEU A 158 -19.19 8.74 13.44
N SER A 159 -18.34 9.56 14.07
CA SER A 159 -17.43 9.14 15.13
C SER A 159 -18.15 8.48 16.31
N VAL A 160 -19.25 9.08 16.76
CA VAL A 160 -20.05 8.55 17.88
C VAL A 160 -20.69 7.19 17.54
N PRO A 161 -21.44 7.04 16.43
CA PRO A 161 -22.02 5.74 16.10
C PRO A 161 -20.98 4.68 15.70
N LEU A 162 -19.82 5.06 15.14
CA LEU A 162 -18.76 4.11 14.76
C LEU A 162 -17.99 3.57 15.99
N LEU A 163 -17.88 4.36 17.05
CA LEU A 163 -17.17 3.96 18.28
C LEU A 163 -18.13 3.36 19.34
N SER A 164 -19.44 3.39 19.12
CA SER A 164 -20.43 2.82 20.04
C SER A 164 -20.80 1.34 19.71
N ILE A 165 -20.22 0.77 18.66
CA ILE A 165 -20.35 -0.64 18.27
C ILE A 165 -19.18 -1.43 18.86
#